data_5ce9fa5e57125151c8d2a99f86e9f4b4
#
_entry.id   5ce9fa5e57125151c8d2a99f86e9f4b4
#
_cell.length_a   1.000
_cell.length_b   1.000
_cell.length_c   1.000
_cell.angle_alpha   90.00
_cell.angle_beta   90.00
_cell.angle_gamma   90.00
#
_symmetry.space_group_name_H-M   'P 1'
#
loop_
_entity.id
_entity.type
_entity.pdbx_description
1 polymer ?
#
loop_
_entity_poly.entity_id
_entity_poly.type
_entity_poly.pdbx_seq_one_letter_code
_entity_poly.pdbx_strand_id
1 'polypeptide(L)'
;MRSAHEVLDMKEFNRRGFILGGAAAAAAGCTTAGGKVENVSSPVQAAKPFVEPKQKPLDPYKGTRGVPLKVGTPCLQSAASTSMGISWSVSGLAKGVVEYADNPQFLNSVTVKSGGFGLAPIDISAIQVRLTGLKPATRYWYRTVTTPFTDYSNIYNAKLGEPIVGKTYSFSTLGEGNRGKFAMICDTHGQWKSYEMRAKFLKENKPGLLLWNGDATNTTQDKATAVEIFLDPPIPSADFAAEIPMSFVSGNHDYRGSWISKINEVLLPRLPSERSSDFWDLKWNFAERLGDMAIIGMDTGEDKPDAHPKWFGLANFEPYRKAQAKWLEQAVTRPEIASAKFKVLFCHIPLYAAPDHPDYPHDGVKVDPQDYAYWSRECFDLWNPIMEKAGIQLVVAGHKHRYRHDLPSPGRRWHQVVGGGHELGMSRGKPDAGRFPTVIEGVIKDGRLVVTAHDVFKNRIAETFMI
;
A
#
# COMPACT_ATOMS: atom_id res chain seq x y z
N MET A 1 42.81 -30.36 -29.51
CA MET A 1 42.18 -31.69 -29.30
C MET A 1 40.76 -31.43 -28.85
N ARG A 2 39.82 -31.49 -29.80
CA ARG A 2 38.65 -32.39 -29.94
C ARG A 2 37.83 -32.45 -28.65
N SER A 3 36.67 -31.96 -28.58
CA SER A 3 35.36 -31.92 -29.26
C SER A 3 34.38 -32.72 -28.40
N ALA A 4 33.23 -32.20 -28.15
CA ALA A 4 31.97 -32.78 -28.59
C ALA A 4 30.79 -31.92 -28.14
N HIS A 5 30.06 -31.43 -29.11
CA HIS A 5 28.68 -30.98 -28.98
C HIS A 5 27.77 -32.19 -28.77
N GLU A 6 26.95 -32.19 -27.75
CA GLU A 6 25.71 -32.96 -27.74
C GLU A 6 24.52 -32.02 -27.86
N VAL A 7 23.90 -32.10 -29.02
CA VAL A 7 22.61 -31.52 -29.35
C VAL A 7 21.55 -32.47 -28.80
N LEU A 8 20.85 -32.07 -27.75
CA LEU A 8 19.66 -32.78 -27.28
C LEU A 8 18.46 -32.32 -28.09
N ASP A 9 17.99 -33.22 -28.92
CA ASP A 9 16.78 -33.17 -29.75
C ASP A 9 15.54 -33.16 -28.84
N MET A 10 14.84 -32.00 -28.76
CA MET A 10 13.57 -31.88 -28.03
C MET A 10 12.42 -32.30 -28.93
N LYS A 11 12.08 -33.57 -28.90
CA LYS A 11 10.82 -34.09 -29.44
C LYS A 11 9.66 -33.73 -28.54
N GLU A 12 8.67 -33.09 -29.16
CA GLU A 12 7.27 -32.87 -28.78
C GLU A 12 6.77 -33.41 -27.44
N PHE A 13 6.53 -32.51 -26.50
CA PHE A 13 5.73 -32.81 -25.30
C PHE A 13 4.22 -32.73 -25.65
N ASN A 14 3.60 -33.92 -25.78
CA ASN A 14 2.18 -34.09 -26.06
C ASN A 14 1.36 -33.78 -24.80
N ARG A 15 0.53 -32.73 -24.85
CA ARG A 15 -0.29 -32.19 -23.74
C ARG A 15 -1.48 -33.06 -23.31
N ARG A 16 -1.48 -34.38 -23.55
CA ARG A 16 -2.64 -35.26 -23.26
C ARG A 16 -2.42 -36.30 -22.15
N GLY A 17 -1.40 -36.20 -21.32
CA GLY A 17 -1.03 -37.26 -20.37
C GLY A 17 -1.08 -36.94 -18.89
N PHE A 18 -1.82 -35.93 -18.42
CA PHE A 18 -1.79 -35.57 -17.00
C PHE A 18 -3.18 -35.48 -16.33
N ILE A 19 -4.05 -36.41 -16.62
CA ILE A 19 -5.24 -36.67 -15.79
C ILE A 19 -5.44 -38.20 -15.78
N LEU A 20 -4.91 -38.87 -14.76
CA LEU A 20 -5.33 -40.14 -14.17
C LEU A 20 -4.15 -40.74 -13.38
N GLY A 21 -4.22 -40.60 -12.09
CA GLY A 21 -3.29 -41.32 -11.22
C GLY A 21 -3.02 -40.59 -9.90
N GLY A 22 -3.87 -40.80 -8.92
CA GLY A 22 -3.57 -40.25 -7.59
C GLY A 22 -4.69 -40.40 -6.57
N ALA A 23 -5.32 -41.55 -6.51
CA ALA A 23 -6.19 -41.87 -5.38
C ALA A 23 -5.88 -43.31 -4.92
N ALA A 24 -4.86 -43.46 -4.08
CA ALA A 24 -4.75 -44.64 -3.21
C ALA A 24 -3.73 -44.34 -2.08
N ALA A 25 -4.15 -44.70 -0.88
CA ALA A 25 -3.39 -44.87 0.35
C ALA A 25 -3.28 -43.67 1.31
N ALA A 26 -4.16 -43.70 2.30
CA ALA A 26 -3.77 -43.86 3.71
C ALA A 26 -5.03 -44.14 4.55
N ALA A 27 -5.38 -45.42 4.68
CA ALA A 27 -6.22 -45.89 5.76
C ALA A 27 -5.30 -46.47 6.83
N ALA A 28 -5.17 -45.80 7.97
CA ALA A 28 -4.64 -46.40 9.19
C ALA A 28 -5.53 -45.98 10.36
N GLY A 29 -6.20 -46.93 10.91
CA GLY A 29 -7.16 -47.14 11.91
C GLY A 29 -7.26 -46.21 13.10
N CYS A 30 -8.50 -45.95 13.48
CA CYS A 30 -8.93 -45.90 14.88
C CYS A 30 -10.34 -46.47 14.97
N THR A 31 -10.48 -47.58 15.65
CA THR A 31 -11.76 -48.22 16.03
C THR A 31 -12.37 -47.47 17.20
N THR A 32 -13.62 -47.11 17.17
CA THR A 32 -14.76 -47.60 17.92
C THR A 32 -15.91 -46.61 17.94
N ALA A 33 -17.05 -47.10 17.69
CA ALA A 33 -18.40 -46.74 18.13
C ALA A 33 -19.37 -46.60 16.94
N GLY A 34 -20.32 -47.53 16.91
CA GLY A 34 -21.25 -47.74 15.81
C GLY A 34 -22.22 -46.56 15.58
N GLY A 35 -22.19 -46.05 14.40
CA GLY A 35 -23.20 -45.23 13.77
C GLY A 35 -23.29 -45.63 12.31
N LYS A 36 -24.49 -46.09 11.87
CA LYS A 36 -24.73 -46.40 10.47
C LYS A 36 -24.47 -45.16 9.62
N VAL A 37 -23.43 -45.20 8.83
CA VAL A 37 -23.21 -44.23 7.75
C VAL A 37 -24.02 -44.74 6.55
N GLU A 38 -25.11 -44.09 6.23
CA GLU A 38 -25.75 -44.24 4.93
C GLU A 38 -24.85 -43.68 3.85
N ASN A 39 -24.37 -44.56 2.99
CA ASN A 39 -23.65 -44.18 1.78
C ASN A 39 -24.63 -43.52 0.79
N VAL A 40 -24.74 -42.21 0.84
CA VAL A 40 -25.36 -41.42 -0.23
C VAL A 40 -24.32 -41.22 -1.34
N SER A 41 -24.19 -42.20 -2.20
CA SER A 41 -23.50 -42.05 -3.47
C SER A 41 -24.41 -41.32 -4.46
N SER A 42 -24.41 -40.00 -4.41
CA SER A 42 -24.93 -39.20 -5.52
C SER A 42 -24.01 -39.39 -6.72
N PRO A 43 -24.52 -39.78 -7.89
CA PRO A 43 -23.68 -39.87 -9.10
C PRO A 43 -23.10 -38.50 -9.39
N VAL A 44 -21.79 -38.43 -9.42
CA VAL A 44 -21.09 -37.24 -9.92
C VAL A 44 -21.50 -37.07 -11.38
N GLN A 45 -22.38 -36.12 -11.63
CA GLN A 45 -22.75 -35.76 -13.00
C GLN A 45 -21.44 -35.30 -13.69
N ALA A 46 -21.10 -35.99 -14.77
CA ALA A 46 -19.94 -35.57 -15.59
C ALA A 46 -20.12 -34.11 -15.97
N ALA A 47 -19.16 -33.27 -15.55
CA ALA A 47 -19.18 -31.86 -15.89
C ALA A 47 -19.27 -31.72 -17.41
N LYS A 48 -20.23 -30.93 -17.90
CA LYS A 48 -20.29 -30.59 -19.33
C LYS A 48 -18.96 -29.98 -19.72
N PRO A 49 -18.43 -30.33 -20.91
CA PRO A 49 -17.19 -29.71 -21.37
C PRO A 49 -17.34 -28.18 -21.34
N PHE A 50 -16.35 -27.52 -20.74
CA PHE A 50 -16.29 -26.07 -20.74
C PHE A 50 -16.22 -25.60 -22.21
N VAL A 51 -17.26 -24.96 -22.67
CA VAL A 51 -17.26 -24.26 -23.97
C VAL A 51 -16.86 -22.84 -23.65
N GLU A 52 -15.66 -22.47 -24.05
CA GLU A 52 -15.18 -21.10 -23.94
C GLU A 52 -16.17 -20.15 -24.64
N PRO A 53 -16.78 -19.21 -23.93
CA PRO A 53 -17.69 -18.27 -24.57
C PRO A 53 -16.90 -17.49 -25.63
N LYS A 54 -17.35 -17.48 -26.86
CA LYS A 54 -16.81 -16.62 -27.94
C LYS A 54 -17.11 -15.16 -27.55
N GLN A 55 -16.33 -14.61 -26.64
CA GLN A 55 -16.36 -13.19 -26.38
C GLN A 55 -15.83 -12.48 -27.62
N LYS A 56 -16.60 -11.54 -28.18
CA LYS A 56 -16.03 -10.57 -29.09
C LYS A 56 -14.89 -9.88 -28.34
N PRO A 57 -13.70 -9.73 -28.95
CA PRO A 57 -12.64 -8.94 -28.34
C PRO A 57 -13.24 -7.60 -27.93
N LEU A 58 -13.15 -7.29 -26.62
CA LEU A 58 -13.47 -5.95 -26.14
C LEU A 58 -12.52 -4.99 -26.86
N ASP A 59 -13.06 -4.02 -27.59
CA ASP A 59 -12.26 -2.88 -28.06
C ASP A 59 -12.13 -1.90 -26.89
N PRO A 60 -11.02 -1.94 -26.12
CA PRO A 60 -10.82 -1.08 -24.96
C PRO A 60 -10.70 0.40 -25.35
N TYR A 61 -10.64 0.68 -26.65
CA TYR A 61 -10.45 2.03 -27.21
C TYR A 61 -11.73 2.62 -27.79
N LYS A 62 -12.83 1.86 -27.77
CA LYS A 62 -14.13 2.35 -28.19
C LYS A 62 -14.58 3.50 -27.28
N GLY A 63 -14.43 4.72 -27.75
CA GLY A 63 -14.77 5.94 -27.00
C GLY A 63 -13.58 6.88 -26.72
N THR A 64 -12.33 6.43 -26.89
CA THR A 64 -11.14 7.29 -26.75
C THR A 64 -10.57 7.76 -28.10
N ARG A 65 -10.99 7.18 -29.22
CA ARG A 65 -10.54 7.56 -30.56
C ARG A 65 -10.98 8.99 -30.88
N GLY A 66 -10.02 9.83 -31.24
CA GLY A 66 -10.28 11.22 -31.59
C GLY A 66 -10.49 12.18 -30.40
N VAL A 67 -10.45 11.69 -29.17
CA VAL A 67 -10.49 12.53 -27.97
C VAL A 67 -9.06 12.89 -27.57
N PRO A 68 -8.74 14.17 -27.32
CA PRO A 68 -7.42 14.56 -26.82
C PRO A 68 -7.10 13.83 -25.51
N LEU A 69 -5.88 13.26 -25.43
CA LEU A 69 -5.42 12.58 -24.23
C LEU A 69 -5.24 13.59 -23.09
N LYS A 70 -5.91 13.36 -21.97
CA LYS A 70 -5.59 14.03 -20.72
C LYS A 70 -4.55 13.22 -19.97
N VAL A 71 -3.55 13.89 -19.43
CA VAL A 71 -2.47 13.31 -18.64
C VAL A 71 -2.50 13.96 -17.26
N GLY A 72 -2.67 13.16 -16.22
CA GLY A 72 -2.71 13.61 -14.84
C GLY A 72 -1.34 14.00 -14.30
N THR A 73 -1.35 14.64 -13.14
CA THR A 73 -0.13 14.95 -12.38
C THR A 73 0.49 13.66 -11.86
N PRO A 74 1.82 13.47 -11.95
CA PRO A 74 2.44 12.28 -11.43
C PRO A 74 2.36 12.21 -9.90
N CYS A 75 2.27 11.00 -9.37
CA CYS A 75 2.30 10.67 -7.95
C CYS A 75 3.56 9.86 -7.64
N LEU A 76 4.36 10.32 -6.68
CA LEU A 76 5.54 9.62 -6.18
C LEU A 76 5.11 8.57 -5.17
N GLN A 77 5.49 7.31 -5.40
CA GLN A 77 5.00 6.16 -4.63
C GLN A 77 6.14 5.25 -4.18
N SER A 78 5.92 4.58 -3.06
CA SER A 78 6.85 3.57 -2.51
C SER A 78 8.28 4.07 -2.46
N ALA A 79 8.45 5.21 -1.80
CA ALA A 79 9.74 5.88 -1.64
C ALA A 79 10.73 5.00 -0.87
N ALA A 80 11.92 4.84 -1.41
CA ALA A 80 13.03 4.11 -0.80
C ALA A 80 14.35 4.88 -0.93
N SER A 81 15.41 4.34 -0.34
CA SER A 81 16.74 4.96 -0.42
C SER A 81 17.34 4.90 -1.82
N THR A 82 17.00 3.87 -2.61
CA THR A 82 17.59 3.64 -3.94
C THR A 82 16.57 3.48 -5.06
N SER A 83 15.30 3.67 -4.77
CA SER A 83 14.22 3.53 -5.76
C SER A 83 13.08 4.50 -5.51
N MET A 84 12.30 4.80 -6.57
CA MET A 84 11.10 5.63 -6.51
C MET A 84 10.08 5.12 -7.54
N GLY A 85 8.86 4.87 -7.11
CA GLY A 85 7.73 4.63 -8.00
C GLY A 85 7.13 5.94 -8.49
N ILE A 86 6.74 6.00 -9.75
CA ILE A 86 6.06 7.15 -10.33
C ILE A 86 4.87 6.63 -11.12
N SER A 87 3.67 7.07 -10.74
CA SER A 87 2.43 6.70 -11.42
C SER A 87 1.65 7.94 -11.81
N TRP A 88 0.91 7.89 -12.92
CA TRP A 88 0.05 8.99 -13.34
C TRP A 88 -1.15 8.50 -14.13
N SER A 89 -2.24 9.25 -14.09
CA SER A 89 -3.45 8.93 -14.82
C SER A 89 -3.36 9.33 -16.30
N VAL A 90 -4.08 8.61 -17.13
CA VAL A 90 -4.31 8.93 -18.55
C VAL A 90 -5.78 8.66 -18.91
N SER A 91 -6.33 9.43 -19.84
CA SER A 91 -7.74 9.30 -20.27
C SER A 91 -7.93 8.44 -21.52
N GLY A 92 -6.91 7.71 -21.93
CA GLY A 92 -6.96 6.88 -23.11
C GLY A 92 -5.66 6.10 -23.31
N LEU A 93 -5.62 5.23 -24.33
CA LEU A 93 -4.47 4.38 -24.54
C LEU A 93 -3.21 5.18 -24.79
N ALA A 94 -2.25 4.99 -23.93
CA ALA A 94 -0.96 5.64 -24.03
C ALA A 94 0.15 4.73 -23.52
N LYS A 95 1.37 5.00 -23.94
CA LYS A 95 2.60 4.52 -23.30
C LYS A 95 3.28 5.67 -22.56
N GLY A 96 4.03 5.36 -21.53
CA GLY A 96 4.75 6.36 -20.75
C GLY A 96 6.18 5.98 -20.43
N VAL A 97 7.01 7.02 -20.25
CA VAL A 97 8.37 6.91 -19.76
C VAL A 97 8.62 8.05 -18.77
N VAL A 98 9.66 7.91 -17.95
CA VAL A 98 10.14 8.97 -17.06
C VAL A 98 11.55 9.35 -17.47
N GLU A 99 11.78 10.65 -17.65
CA GLU A 99 13.12 11.22 -17.73
C GLU A 99 13.49 11.80 -16.38
N TYR A 100 14.71 11.54 -15.91
CA TYR A 100 15.19 12.12 -14.65
C TYR A 100 16.69 12.45 -14.72
N ALA A 101 17.11 13.36 -13.87
CA ALA A 101 18.51 13.76 -13.68
C ALA A 101 18.75 14.18 -12.23
N ASP A 102 19.99 14.23 -11.81
CA ASP A 102 20.42 14.80 -10.53
C ASP A 102 20.62 16.33 -10.56
N ASN A 103 20.19 16.98 -11.65
CA ASN A 103 20.28 18.42 -11.85
C ASN A 103 19.04 18.96 -12.59
N PRO A 104 18.65 20.23 -12.36
CA PRO A 104 17.44 20.82 -12.94
C PRO A 104 17.54 21.11 -14.45
N GLN A 105 18.74 21.10 -15.03
CA GLN A 105 18.97 21.31 -16.46
C GLN A 105 18.84 20.03 -17.27
N PHE A 106 18.61 18.89 -16.62
CA PHE A 106 18.55 17.56 -17.26
C PHE A 106 19.83 17.19 -18.02
N LEU A 107 20.99 17.70 -17.56
CA LEU A 107 22.27 17.26 -18.11
C LEU A 107 22.50 15.80 -17.75
N ASN A 108 22.87 14.99 -18.75
CA ASN A 108 23.04 13.54 -18.62
C ASN A 108 21.77 12.83 -18.08
N SER A 109 20.60 13.29 -18.51
CA SER A 109 19.33 12.69 -18.11
C SER A 109 19.24 11.20 -18.52
N VAL A 110 18.54 10.44 -17.70
CA VAL A 110 18.23 9.03 -17.93
C VAL A 110 16.76 8.89 -18.24
N THR A 111 16.44 8.12 -19.28
CA THR A 111 15.06 7.76 -19.62
C THR A 111 14.77 6.34 -19.16
N VAL A 112 13.79 6.18 -18.28
CA VAL A 112 13.30 4.88 -17.80
C VAL A 112 11.97 4.56 -18.45
N LYS A 113 11.90 3.37 -19.06
CA LYS A 113 10.74 2.92 -19.87
C LYS A 113 9.80 1.97 -19.13
N SER A 114 10.17 1.45 -17.96
CA SER A 114 9.40 0.36 -17.35
C SER A 114 9.49 0.38 -15.83
N GLY A 115 8.48 -0.19 -15.19
CA GLY A 115 8.43 -0.46 -13.75
C GLY A 115 8.97 -1.85 -13.34
N GLY A 116 9.74 -2.52 -14.20
CA GLY A 116 10.26 -3.86 -13.93
C GLY A 116 9.69 -4.94 -14.87
N PHE A 117 9.04 -4.54 -15.95
CA PHE A 117 8.53 -5.42 -17.00
C PHE A 117 9.25 -5.14 -18.32
N GLY A 118 9.38 -6.14 -19.21
CA GLY A 118 10.17 -6.04 -20.43
C GLY A 118 9.64 -5.09 -21.51
N LEU A 119 8.47 -4.49 -21.30
CA LEU A 119 7.86 -3.50 -22.18
C LEU A 119 7.65 -2.18 -21.45
N ALA A 120 7.59 -1.08 -22.19
CA ALA A 120 7.08 0.17 -21.65
C ALA A 120 5.61 -0.04 -21.24
N PRO A 121 5.16 0.57 -20.13
CA PRO A 121 3.78 0.45 -19.69
C PRO A 121 2.84 1.05 -20.72
N ILE A 122 1.81 0.29 -21.08
CA ILE A 122 0.74 0.69 -21.98
C ILE A 122 -0.56 0.49 -21.23
N ASP A 123 -1.32 1.56 -21.04
CA ASP A 123 -2.59 1.50 -20.30
C ASP A 123 -3.56 2.58 -20.81
N ILE A 124 -4.83 2.43 -20.44
CA ILE A 124 -5.92 3.37 -20.77
C ILE A 124 -6.27 4.30 -19.60
N SER A 125 -5.72 4.08 -18.42
CA SER A 125 -6.12 4.80 -17.21
C SER A 125 -4.94 5.15 -16.26
N ALA A 126 -3.93 4.28 -16.16
CA ALA A 126 -2.80 4.50 -15.24
C ALA A 126 -1.48 3.99 -15.83
N ILE A 127 -0.45 4.80 -15.81
CA ILE A 127 0.90 4.44 -16.25
C ILE A 127 1.83 4.45 -15.04
N GLN A 128 2.70 3.45 -14.94
CA GLN A 128 3.60 3.28 -13.82
C GLN A 128 5.03 3.04 -14.31
N VAL A 129 5.98 3.75 -13.72
CA VAL A 129 7.41 3.58 -13.96
C VAL A 129 8.14 3.52 -12.62
N ARG A 130 9.12 2.64 -12.49
CA ARG A 130 9.98 2.59 -11.30
C ARG A 130 11.40 2.99 -11.66
N LEU A 131 11.89 4.00 -10.96
CA LEU A 131 13.30 4.36 -10.95
C LEU A 131 14.05 3.48 -9.95
N THR A 132 15.21 2.98 -10.35
CA THR A 132 16.09 2.14 -9.51
C THR A 132 17.54 2.59 -9.64
N GLY A 133 18.42 2.13 -8.73
CA GLY A 133 19.82 2.53 -8.74
C GLY A 133 20.07 3.99 -8.39
N LEU A 134 19.11 4.62 -7.71
CA LEU A 134 19.25 5.98 -7.22
C LEU A 134 20.23 6.03 -6.03
N LYS A 135 20.84 7.18 -5.79
CA LYS A 135 21.68 7.43 -4.61
C LYS A 135 20.80 7.79 -3.42
N PRO A 136 21.08 7.30 -2.20
CA PRO A 136 20.35 7.68 -1.00
C PRO A 136 20.45 9.20 -0.70
N ALA A 137 19.43 9.76 -0.06
CA ALA A 137 19.33 11.16 0.37
C ALA A 137 19.70 12.17 -0.73
N THR A 138 19.40 11.83 -1.97
CA THR A 138 19.79 12.62 -3.15
C THR A 138 18.56 13.22 -3.81
N ARG A 139 18.65 14.48 -4.21
CA ARG A 139 17.60 15.16 -4.95
C ARG A 139 17.71 14.87 -6.43
N TYR A 140 16.56 14.54 -7.04
CA TYR A 140 16.39 14.30 -8.47
C TYR A 140 15.29 15.20 -9.03
N TRP A 141 15.46 15.62 -10.27
CA TRP A 141 14.43 16.28 -11.09
C TRP A 141 13.90 15.27 -12.09
N TYR A 142 12.59 15.27 -12.32
CA TYR A 142 11.98 14.33 -13.24
C TYR A 142 10.77 14.93 -13.97
N ARG A 143 10.43 14.33 -15.09
CA ARG A 143 9.20 14.59 -15.83
C ARG A 143 8.71 13.31 -16.48
N THR A 144 7.39 13.23 -16.67
CA THR A 144 6.76 12.15 -17.44
C THR A 144 6.72 12.52 -18.91
N VAL A 145 6.87 11.53 -19.79
CA VAL A 145 6.64 11.69 -21.23
C VAL A 145 5.62 10.64 -21.63
N THR A 146 4.44 11.09 -22.03
CA THR A 146 3.29 10.24 -22.36
C THR A 146 2.99 10.31 -23.85
N THR A 147 3.01 9.19 -24.53
CA THR A 147 2.73 9.14 -25.98
C THR A 147 1.39 8.42 -26.21
N PRO A 148 0.37 9.11 -26.73
CA PRO A 148 -0.91 8.50 -27.05
C PRO A 148 -0.79 7.53 -28.22
N PHE A 149 -1.63 6.50 -28.23
CA PHE A 149 -1.91 5.74 -29.43
C PHE A 149 -3.12 6.37 -30.14
N THR A 150 -2.92 6.82 -31.36
CA THR A 150 -4.00 7.36 -32.20
C THR A 150 -4.78 6.25 -32.89
N ASP A 151 -4.15 5.11 -33.10
CA ASP A 151 -4.77 3.87 -33.57
C ASP A 151 -4.03 2.66 -33.00
N TYR A 152 -4.77 1.64 -32.59
CA TYR A 152 -4.21 0.41 -32.05
C TYR A 152 -5.19 -0.74 -32.22
N SER A 153 -4.90 -1.66 -33.12
CA SER A 153 -5.59 -2.95 -33.21
C SER A 153 -4.72 -4.10 -32.67
N ASN A 154 -3.43 -3.98 -32.88
CA ASN A 154 -2.38 -4.84 -32.35
C ASN A 154 -1.04 -4.12 -32.50
N ILE A 155 0.04 -4.69 -31.97
CA ILE A 155 1.38 -4.06 -31.99
C ILE A 155 1.90 -3.77 -33.40
N TYR A 156 1.47 -4.51 -34.43
CA TYR A 156 1.90 -4.32 -35.82
C TYR A 156 1.14 -3.21 -36.53
N ASN A 157 -0.03 -2.83 -36.02
CA ASN A 157 -0.93 -1.81 -36.58
C ASN A 157 -1.14 -0.64 -35.61
N ALA A 158 -0.13 -0.34 -34.80
CA ALA A 158 -0.18 0.78 -33.85
C ALA A 158 0.28 2.07 -34.52
N LYS A 159 -0.44 3.17 -34.24
CA LYS A 159 -0.03 4.54 -34.64
C LYS A 159 0.11 5.38 -33.38
N LEU A 160 1.22 6.08 -33.26
CA LEU A 160 1.49 6.96 -32.15
C LEU A 160 1.15 8.42 -32.53
N GLY A 161 0.64 9.15 -31.58
CA GLY A 161 0.55 10.61 -31.66
C GLY A 161 1.83 11.29 -31.11
N GLU A 162 1.78 12.62 -31.04
CA GLU A 162 2.89 13.39 -30.50
C GLU A 162 3.07 13.15 -28.98
N PRO A 163 4.31 13.01 -28.51
CA PRO A 163 4.61 12.90 -27.10
C PRO A 163 4.18 14.14 -26.30
N ILE A 164 3.49 13.92 -25.18
CA ILE A 164 3.13 14.95 -24.23
C ILE A 164 4.17 14.95 -23.11
N VAL A 165 4.97 16.00 -23.02
CA VAL A 165 5.98 16.20 -22.00
C VAL A 165 5.34 16.89 -20.80
N GLY A 166 5.37 16.26 -19.63
CA GLY A 166 4.84 16.80 -18.38
C GLY A 166 5.72 17.91 -17.80
N LYS A 167 5.21 18.58 -16.77
CA LYS A 167 5.99 19.55 -15.98
C LYS A 167 7.18 18.87 -15.32
N THR A 168 8.22 19.64 -15.08
CA THR A 168 9.36 19.21 -14.27
C THR A 168 9.02 19.34 -12.79
N TYR A 169 9.23 18.25 -12.05
CA TYR A 169 9.11 18.17 -10.61
C TYR A 169 10.42 17.68 -10.00
N SER A 170 10.53 17.66 -8.68
CA SER A 170 11.69 17.10 -8.00
C SER A 170 11.28 16.32 -6.76
N PHE A 171 12.08 15.33 -6.40
CA PHE A 171 11.96 14.58 -5.15
C PHE A 171 13.34 14.32 -4.57
N SER A 172 13.39 13.90 -3.30
CA SER A 172 14.60 13.33 -2.71
C SER A 172 14.34 11.86 -2.34
N THR A 173 15.33 11.02 -2.62
CA THR A 173 15.33 9.63 -2.11
C THR A 173 15.50 9.65 -0.60
N LEU A 174 15.03 8.58 0.07
CA LEU A 174 15.18 8.42 1.51
C LEU A 174 16.66 8.14 1.89
N GLY A 175 17.03 8.40 3.13
CA GLY A 175 18.37 8.12 3.62
C GLY A 175 18.73 8.95 4.86
N GLU A 176 19.89 8.66 5.44
CA GLU A 176 20.39 9.31 6.65
C GLU A 176 20.63 10.82 6.46
N GLY A 177 21.05 11.24 5.25
CA GLY A 177 21.29 12.66 4.92
C GLY A 177 20.03 13.53 4.79
N ASN A 178 18.82 12.98 4.89
CA ASN A 178 17.59 13.74 4.80
C ASN A 178 17.36 14.63 6.04
N ARG A 179 16.59 15.69 5.85
CA ARG A 179 15.96 16.38 6.98
C ARG A 179 14.82 15.52 7.48
N GLY A 180 14.99 14.79 8.57
CA GLY A 180 13.99 13.88 9.12
C GLY A 180 12.66 14.57 9.42
N LYS A 181 11.77 14.66 8.41
CA LYS A 181 10.39 15.18 8.54
C LYS A 181 9.44 14.27 7.77
N PHE A 182 8.47 13.71 8.48
CA PHE A 182 7.35 13.00 7.86
C PHE A 182 6.02 13.70 8.15
N ALA A 183 5.02 13.43 7.34
CA ALA A 183 3.61 13.66 7.65
C ALA A 183 2.83 12.36 7.45
N MET A 184 1.78 12.15 8.25
CA MET A 184 0.86 11.03 8.12
C MET A 184 -0.57 11.53 7.96
N ILE A 185 -1.29 10.92 7.02
CA ILE A 185 -2.74 11.02 6.84
C ILE A 185 -3.35 9.62 6.85
N CYS A 186 -4.62 9.51 7.26
CA CYS A 186 -5.37 8.26 7.27
C CYS A 186 -6.87 8.51 7.10
N ASP A 187 -7.65 7.46 6.89
CA ASP A 187 -9.11 7.48 6.96
C ASP A 187 -9.74 8.59 6.09
N THR A 188 -9.27 8.72 4.86
CA THR A 188 -9.82 9.70 3.91
C THR A 188 -11.13 9.22 3.30
N HIS A 189 -11.30 7.91 3.10
CA HIS A 189 -12.50 7.25 2.59
C HIS A 189 -13.08 7.89 1.32
N GLY A 190 -12.24 8.48 0.46
CA GLY A 190 -12.70 9.22 -0.70
C GLY A 190 -13.52 10.48 -0.38
N GLN A 191 -13.42 11.02 0.84
CA GLN A 191 -14.13 12.22 1.26
C GLN A 191 -13.34 13.47 0.85
N TRP A 192 -13.63 13.99 -0.31
CA TRP A 192 -12.86 15.05 -0.99
C TRP A 192 -12.63 16.30 -0.17
N LYS A 193 -13.62 16.73 0.61
CA LYS A 193 -13.49 17.93 1.43
C LYS A 193 -12.38 17.81 2.48
N SER A 194 -12.33 16.69 3.19
CA SER A 194 -11.29 16.43 4.19
C SER A 194 -9.94 16.11 3.54
N TYR A 195 -9.96 15.48 2.37
CA TYR A 195 -8.76 15.21 1.62
C TYR A 195 -8.12 16.49 1.09
N GLU A 196 -8.90 17.42 0.52
CA GLU A 196 -8.38 18.73 0.08
C GLU A 196 -7.73 19.52 1.23
N MET A 197 -8.33 19.52 2.42
CA MET A 197 -7.74 20.20 3.59
C MET A 197 -6.35 19.63 3.92
N ARG A 198 -6.19 18.29 3.89
CA ARG A 198 -4.92 17.62 4.12
C ARG A 198 -3.93 17.86 2.98
N ALA A 199 -4.38 17.77 1.73
CA ALA A 199 -3.57 18.03 0.55
C ALA A 199 -3.01 19.45 0.52
N LYS A 200 -3.84 20.45 0.86
CA LYS A 200 -3.42 21.83 1.02
C LYS A 200 -2.33 21.98 2.08
N PHE A 201 -2.56 21.39 3.26
CA PHE A 201 -1.58 21.39 4.34
C PHE A 201 -0.23 20.78 3.88
N LEU A 202 -0.28 19.60 3.23
CA LEU A 202 0.91 18.93 2.71
C LEU A 202 1.67 19.78 1.70
N LYS A 203 0.95 20.42 0.78
CA LYS A 203 1.53 21.31 -0.23
C LYS A 203 2.24 22.52 0.39
N GLU A 204 1.68 23.09 1.46
CA GLU A 204 2.25 24.22 2.19
C GLU A 204 3.46 23.81 3.05
N ASN A 205 3.43 22.64 3.69
CA ASN A 205 4.42 22.22 4.68
C ASN A 205 5.53 21.30 4.14
N LYS A 206 5.35 20.71 2.96
CA LYS A 206 6.33 19.91 2.19
C LYS A 206 7.15 18.93 3.06
N PRO A 207 6.52 17.90 3.64
CA PRO A 207 7.27 16.86 4.35
C PRO A 207 8.20 16.10 3.39
N GLY A 208 9.28 15.54 3.93
CA GLY A 208 10.19 14.70 3.14
C GLY A 208 9.60 13.33 2.78
N LEU A 209 8.57 12.89 3.52
CA LEU A 209 7.84 11.65 3.29
C LEU A 209 6.39 11.80 3.78
N LEU A 210 5.45 11.40 2.94
CA LEU A 210 4.06 11.20 3.33
C LEU A 210 3.82 9.72 3.63
N LEU A 211 3.24 9.42 4.79
CA LEU A 211 2.67 8.13 5.15
C LEU A 211 1.15 8.22 4.94
N TRP A 212 0.62 7.54 3.94
CA TRP A 212 -0.83 7.37 3.82
C TRP A 212 -1.20 6.06 4.54
N ASN A 213 -1.71 6.21 5.73
CA ASN A 213 -1.81 5.12 6.69
C ASN A 213 -3.20 4.49 6.72
N GLY A 214 -3.65 4.04 5.57
CA GLY A 214 -4.84 3.22 5.37
C GLY A 214 -6.16 3.97 5.27
N ASP A 215 -7.18 3.20 4.92
CA ASP A 215 -8.56 3.63 4.69
C ASP A 215 -8.65 4.83 3.73
N ALA A 216 -7.88 4.73 2.64
CA ALA A 216 -7.96 5.69 1.55
C ALA A 216 -9.29 5.57 0.81
N THR A 217 -9.79 4.35 0.67
CA THR A 217 -11.07 4.01 0.04
C THR A 217 -12.07 3.49 1.06
N ASN A 218 -13.37 3.51 0.74
CA ASN A 218 -14.38 2.73 1.47
C ASN A 218 -14.40 1.27 0.97
N THR A 219 -14.20 1.09 -0.32
CA THR A 219 -14.28 -0.19 -1.00
C THR A 219 -13.63 -0.06 -2.37
N THR A 220 -12.63 -0.87 -2.66
CA THR A 220 -11.90 -0.84 -3.95
C THR A 220 -12.62 -1.75 -4.96
N GLN A 221 -13.63 -1.23 -5.65
CA GLN A 221 -14.49 -2.03 -6.55
C GLN A 221 -13.88 -2.24 -7.93
N ASP A 222 -13.14 -1.26 -8.44
CA ASP A 222 -12.57 -1.26 -9.79
C ASP A 222 -11.31 -0.36 -9.87
N LYS A 223 -10.67 -0.40 -11.04
CA LYS A 223 -9.47 0.41 -11.31
C LYS A 223 -9.78 1.91 -11.31
N ALA A 224 -10.97 2.31 -11.80
CA ALA A 224 -11.34 3.73 -11.88
C ALA A 224 -11.41 4.37 -10.49
N THR A 225 -12.00 3.66 -9.52
CA THR A 225 -12.02 4.08 -8.10
C THR A 225 -10.61 4.28 -7.56
N ALA A 226 -9.70 3.35 -7.83
CA ALA A 226 -8.32 3.47 -7.36
C ALA A 226 -7.57 4.62 -8.06
N VAL A 227 -7.77 4.82 -9.35
CA VAL A 227 -7.18 5.95 -10.10
C VAL A 227 -7.69 7.28 -9.55
N GLU A 228 -9.00 7.41 -9.32
CA GLU A 228 -9.60 8.62 -8.78
C GLU A 228 -9.06 8.97 -7.39
N ILE A 229 -8.89 7.98 -6.51
CA ILE A 229 -8.40 8.22 -5.15
C ILE A 229 -6.91 8.58 -5.13
N PHE A 230 -6.08 7.82 -5.86
CA PHE A 230 -4.63 7.88 -5.68
C PHE A 230 -3.89 8.70 -6.74
N LEU A 231 -4.43 8.83 -7.95
CA LEU A 231 -3.73 9.45 -9.08
C LEU A 231 -4.40 10.73 -9.61
N ASP A 232 -5.72 10.80 -9.53
CA ASP A 232 -6.48 11.92 -10.14
C ASP A 232 -7.65 12.33 -9.24
N PRO A 233 -7.41 12.61 -7.94
CA PRO A 233 -8.47 13.03 -7.05
C PRO A 233 -9.04 14.39 -7.50
N PRO A 234 -10.37 14.59 -7.48
CA PRO A 234 -11.00 15.83 -7.90
C PRO A 234 -10.87 16.94 -6.84
N ILE A 235 -9.62 17.22 -6.46
CA ILE A 235 -9.27 18.25 -5.47
C ILE A 235 -8.24 19.24 -6.04
N PRO A 236 -8.32 20.53 -5.73
CA PRO A 236 -7.40 21.54 -6.27
C PRO A 236 -5.94 21.36 -5.92
N SER A 237 -5.64 20.78 -4.76
CA SER A 237 -4.27 20.62 -4.25
C SER A 237 -3.64 19.27 -4.56
N ALA A 238 -4.20 18.47 -5.49
CA ALA A 238 -3.72 17.12 -5.83
C ALA A 238 -2.25 17.06 -6.28
N ASP A 239 -1.71 18.16 -6.80
CA ASP A 239 -0.34 18.26 -7.29
C ASP A 239 0.75 18.15 -6.20
N PHE A 240 0.39 18.13 -4.91
CA PHE A 240 1.34 17.82 -3.83
C PHE A 240 2.05 16.47 -4.04
N ALA A 241 1.34 15.49 -4.61
CA ALA A 241 1.82 14.13 -4.81
C ALA A 241 2.99 14.04 -5.81
N ALA A 242 3.21 15.07 -6.62
CA ALA A 242 4.33 15.12 -7.57
C ALA A 242 5.68 15.50 -6.94
N GLU A 243 5.68 16.08 -5.73
CA GLU A 243 6.91 16.51 -5.05
C GLU A 243 7.10 15.88 -3.67
N ILE A 244 6.06 15.26 -3.10
CA ILE A 244 6.12 14.61 -1.80
C ILE A 244 6.09 13.11 -1.99
N PRO A 245 7.23 12.41 -1.79
CA PRO A 245 7.27 10.95 -1.84
C PRO A 245 6.29 10.32 -0.84
N MET A 246 5.53 9.32 -1.28
CA MET A 246 4.54 8.65 -0.47
C MET A 246 4.92 7.19 -0.21
N SER A 247 4.65 6.71 0.99
CA SER A 247 4.54 5.29 1.31
C SER A 247 3.14 4.99 1.83
N PHE A 248 2.54 3.95 1.30
CA PHE A 248 1.18 3.52 1.66
C PHE A 248 1.23 2.31 2.59
N VAL A 249 0.39 2.32 3.61
CA VAL A 249 0.05 1.16 4.44
C VAL A 249 -1.45 0.93 4.28
N SER A 250 -1.88 -0.28 3.96
CA SER A 250 -3.29 -0.58 3.74
C SER A 250 -4.09 -0.48 5.04
N GLY A 251 -5.31 0.05 4.93
CA GLY A 251 -6.32 -0.04 5.99
C GLY A 251 -7.30 -1.17 5.71
N ASN A 252 -8.18 -1.44 6.68
CA ASN A 252 -9.14 -2.53 6.55
C ASN A 252 -10.19 -2.27 5.46
N HIS A 253 -10.58 -1.03 5.21
CA HIS A 253 -11.48 -0.67 4.11
C HIS A 253 -10.84 -0.84 2.73
N ASP A 254 -9.55 -0.64 2.61
CA ASP A 254 -8.83 -0.82 1.34
C ASP A 254 -8.84 -2.29 0.89
N TYR A 255 -9.00 -3.25 1.82
CA TYR A 255 -9.14 -4.68 1.52
C TYR A 255 -10.54 -5.08 1.04
N ARG A 256 -11.51 -4.18 1.11
CA ARG A 256 -12.86 -4.46 0.67
C ARG A 256 -13.01 -4.15 -0.82
N GLY A 257 -13.78 -5.00 -1.50
CA GLY A 257 -14.05 -4.84 -2.92
C GLY A 257 -13.36 -5.87 -3.80
N SER A 258 -13.94 -6.07 -4.97
CA SER A 258 -13.55 -7.15 -5.90
C SER A 258 -12.22 -6.89 -6.61
N TRP A 259 -11.70 -5.65 -6.58
CA TRP A 259 -10.50 -5.27 -7.35
C TRP A 259 -9.22 -5.17 -6.51
N ILE A 260 -9.30 -5.34 -5.18
CA ILE A 260 -8.16 -5.11 -4.28
C ILE A 260 -6.90 -5.92 -4.64
N SER A 261 -7.05 -7.14 -5.13
CA SER A 261 -5.91 -7.97 -5.55
C SER A 261 -5.08 -7.35 -6.68
N LYS A 262 -5.66 -6.37 -7.40
CA LYS A 262 -5.05 -5.66 -8.54
C LYS A 262 -4.62 -4.23 -8.21
N ILE A 263 -4.69 -3.80 -6.97
CA ILE A 263 -4.38 -2.42 -6.55
C ILE A 263 -2.98 -1.97 -6.97
N ASN A 264 -2.05 -2.91 -7.14
CA ASN A 264 -0.70 -2.66 -7.64
C ASN A 264 -0.65 -2.19 -9.12
N GLU A 265 -1.76 -2.22 -9.84
CA GLU A 265 -1.88 -1.58 -11.15
C GLU A 265 -2.00 -0.04 -11.05
N VAL A 266 -2.22 0.50 -9.85
CA VAL A 266 -2.33 1.94 -9.56
C VAL A 266 -1.33 2.37 -8.49
N LEU A 267 -1.19 1.60 -7.41
CA LEU A 267 -0.20 1.80 -6.37
C LEU A 267 0.98 0.85 -6.59
N LEU A 268 2.10 1.40 -7.03
CA LEU A 268 3.34 0.62 -7.19
C LEU A 268 3.83 0.13 -5.83
N PRO A 269 3.87 -1.18 -5.59
CA PRO A 269 4.48 -1.71 -4.37
C PRO A 269 6.00 -1.53 -4.44
N ARG A 270 6.69 -1.70 -3.30
CA ARG A 270 8.16 -1.77 -3.26
C ARG A 270 8.69 -2.94 -4.08
N LEU A 271 10.00 -2.93 -4.36
CA LEU A 271 10.63 -4.06 -5.04
C LEU A 271 10.44 -5.35 -4.23
N PRO A 272 10.28 -6.51 -4.87
CA PRO A 272 10.12 -7.79 -4.16
C PRO A 272 11.24 -8.07 -3.15
N SER A 273 12.49 -7.70 -3.46
CA SER A 273 13.64 -7.84 -2.56
C SER A 273 13.53 -7.02 -1.26
N GLU A 274 12.69 -5.99 -1.23
CA GLU A 274 12.49 -5.12 -0.07
C GLU A 274 11.35 -5.61 0.84
N ARG A 275 10.45 -6.44 0.34
CA ARG A 275 9.17 -6.75 0.98
C ARG A 275 8.77 -8.22 1.04
N SER A 276 9.39 -9.09 0.28
CA SER A 276 8.95 -10.49 0.25
C SER A 276 9.43 -11.28 1.46
N SER A 277 8.64 -12.24 1.84
CA SER A 277 9.05 -13.39 2.63
C SER A 277 8.56 -14.64 1.91
N ASP A 278 9.19 -15.76 2.07
CA ASP A 278 8.88 -17.07 1.50
C ASP A 278 7.61 -17.14 0.60
N PHE A 279 6.45 -17.42 1.21
CA PHE A 279 5.16 -17.51 0.53
C PHE A 279 4.41 -16.17 0.43
N TRP A 280 4.64 -15.24 1.40
CA TRP A 280 3.84 -14.03 1.54
C TRP A 280 4.44 -12.84 0.79
N ASP A 281 3.65 -12.18 -0.03
CA ASP A 281 3.93 -10.86 -0.57
C ASP A 281 3.50 -9.78 0.43
N LEU A 282 4.45 -9.30 1.24
CA LEU A 282 4.23 -8.26 2.24
C LEU A 282 4.28 -6.86 1.60
N LYS A 283 3.47 -6.62 0.59
CA LYS A 283 3.57 -5.46 -0.32
C LYS A 283 3.49 -4.09 0.36
N TRP A 284 2.89 -4.01 1.53
CA TRP A 284 2.74 -2.77 2.29
C TRP A 284 3.70 -2.65 3.47
N ASN A 285 4.50 -3.68 3.72
CA ASN A 285 5.55 -3.62 4.73
C ASN A 285 6.78 -2.92 4.17
N PHE A 286 7.40 -2.08 4.98
CA PHE A 286 8.67 -1.43 4.65
C PHE A 286 9.42 -0.97 5.89
N ALA A 287 10.75 -0.82 5.78
CA ALA A 287 11.59 -0.20 6.76
C ALA A 287 12.65 0.64 6.03
N GLU A 288 12.64 1.95 6.26
CA GLU A 288 13.47 2.93 5.57
C GLU A 288 14.09 3.93 6.54
N ARG A 289 15.20 4.52 6.15
CA ARG A 289 15.85 5.58 6.89
C ARG A 289 15.41 6.97 6.39
N LEU A 290 14.99 7.85 7.28
CA LEU A 290 14.67 9.25 7.01
C LEU A 290 15.39 10.16 8.01
N GLY A 291 16.57 10.64 7.67
CA GLY A 291 17.43 11.36 8.63
C GLY A 291 17.76 10.45 9.83
N ASP A 292 17.56 10.94 11.03
CA ASP A 292 17.78 10.17 12.27
C ASP A 292 16.61 9.24 12.64
N MET A 293 15.59 9.12 11.78
CA MET A 293 14.45 8.23 12.00
C MET A 293 14.53 6.98 11.15
N ALA A 294 14.19 5.83 11.73
CA ALA A 294 13.71 4.66 11.01
C ALA A 294 12.18 4.74 10.90
N ILE A 295 11.67 4.64 9.70
CA ILE A 295 10.25 4.66 9.37
C ILE A 295 9.86 3.23 8.96
N ILE A 296 8.97 2.61 9.73
CA ILE A 296 8.58 1.21 9.54
C ILE A 296 7.08 1.16 9.28
N GLY A 297 6.66 0.60 8.16
CA GLY A 297 5.25 0.36 7.83
C GLY A 297 4.88 -1.10 8.05
N MET A 298 3.76 -1.32 8.72
CA MET A 298 3.20 -2.65 9.00
C MET A 298 1.71 -2.67 8.65
N ASP A 299 1.32 -3.68 7.91
CA ASP A 299 -0.06 -3.86 7.46
C ASP A 299 -0.86 -4.69 8.46
N THR A 300 -1.83 -4.09 9.11
CA THR A 300 -2.69 -4.77 10.08
C THR A 300 -3.77 -5.66 9.46
N GLY A 301 -3.97 -5.55 8.15
CA GLY A 301 -5.07 -6.25 7.46
C GLY A 301 -6.44 -5.75 7.91
N GLU A 302 -7.39 -6.67 7.99
CA GLU A 302 -8.79 -6.38 8.33
C GLU A 302 -9.03 -6.39 9.86
N ASP A 303 -10.11 -5.74 10.28
CA ASP A 303 -10.51 -5.56 11.68
C ASP A 303 -11.38 -6.72 12.24
N LYS A 304 -11.52 -7.82 11.50
CA LYS A 304 -12.30 -9.00 11.86
C LYS A 304 -11.49 -10.27 11.69
N PRO A 305 -11.81 -11.35 12.45
CA PRO A 305 -11.12 -12.63 12.31
C PRO A 305 -11.32 -13.24 10.94
N ASP A 306 -10.38 -14.07 10.51
CA ASP A 306 -10.47 -14.78 9.23
C ASP A 306 -11.73 -15.62 9.14
N ALA A 307 -12.17 -16.20 10.28
CA ALA A 307 -13.40 -16.99 10.39
C ALA A 307 -14.70 -16.15 10.39
N HIS A 308 -14.63 -14.83 10.36
CA HIS A 308 -15.82 -13.99 10.42
C HIS A 308 -16.73 -14.20 9.20
N PRO A 309 -18.06 -14.42 9.39
CA PRO A 309 -18.98 -14.78 8.29
C PRO A 309 -19.01 -13.77 7.14
N LYS A 310 -18.76 -12.49 7.40
CA LYS A 310 -18.68 -11.42 6.37
C LYS A 310 -17.56 -11.61 5.36
N TRP A 311 -16.57 -12.44 5.65
CA TRP A 311 -15.48 -12.72 4.75
C TRP A 311 -15.73 -13.88 3.81
N PHE A 312 -16.74 -14.70 4.07
CA PHE A 312 -17.04 -15.85 3.20
C PHE A 312 -15.83 -16.76 2.93
N GLY A 313 -14.87 -16.84 3.88
CA GLY A 313 -13.64 -17.60 3.71
C GLY A 313 -12.56 -16.92 2.84
N LEU A 314 -12.69 -15.64 2.56
CA LEU A 314 -11.70 -14.89 1.74
C LEU A 314 -10.52 -14.36 2.55
N ALA A 315 -10.70 -14.15 3.87
CA ALA A 315 -9.65 -13.62 4.73
C ALA A 315 -8.62 -14.70 5.10
N ASN A 316 -7.36 -14.29 5.20
CA ASN A 316 -6.24 -15.12 5.63
C ASN A 316 -5.16 -14.22 6.30
N PHE A 317 -5.59 -13.31 7.18
CA PHE A 317 -4.73 -12.32 7.81
C PHE A 317 -3.99 -12.88 9.04
N GLU A 318 -4.52 -13.87 9.74
CA GLU A 318 -3.86 -14.44 10.91
C GLU A 318 -2.47 -15.03 10.61
N PRO A 319 -2.30 -15.91 9.60
CA PRO A 319 -0.96 -16.35 9.21
C PRO A 319 -0.13 -15.25 8.54
N TYR A 320 -0.76 -14.29 7.85
CA TYR A 320 -0.10 -13.14 7.25
C TYR A 320 0.56 -12.26 8.33
N ARG A 321 -0.12 -11.95 9.44
CA ARG A 321 0.42 -11.18 10.58
C ARG A 321 1.61 -11.87 11.24
N LYS A 322 1.60 -13.21 11.31
CA LYS A 322 2.74 -14.02 11.79
C LYS A 322 3.96 -13.91 10.85
N ALA A 323 3.72 -13.90 9.53
CA ALA A 323 4.80 -13.69 8.56
C ALA A 323 5.38 -12.26 8.67
N GLN A 324 4.54 -11.27 8.91
CA GLN A 324 4.99 -9.91 9.16
C GLN A 324 5.82 -9.76 10.43
N ALA A 325 5.49 -10.47 11.51
CA ALA A 325 6.32 -10.50 12.71
C ALA A 325 7.74 -10.99 12.42
N LYS A 326 7.89 -12.08 11.66
CA LYS A 326 9.20 -12.58 11.22
C LYS A 326 9.95 -11.58 10.35
N TRP A 327 9.23 -10.91 9.44
CA TRP A 327 9.82 -9.86 8.63
C TRP A 327 10.29 -8.67 9.50
N LEU A 328 9.49 -8.26 10.48
CA LEU A 328 9.84 -7.17 11.40
C LEU A 328 11.09 -7.49 12.21
N GLU A 329 11.24 -8.73 12.72
CA GLU A 329 12.46 -9.16 13.43
C GLU A 329 13.71 -8.95 12.58
N GLN A 330 13.64 -9.24 11.28
CA GLN A 330 14.76 -9.05 10.36
C GLN A 330 14.94 -7.56 10.01
N ALA A 331 13.86 -6.85 9.75
CA ALA A 331 13.90 -5.46 9.32
C ALA A 331 14.55 -4.54 10.36
N VAL A 332 14.23 -4.73 11.65
CA VAL A 332 14.76 -3.89 12.74
C VAL A 332 16.25 -4.14 13.03
N THR A 333 16.82 -5.22 12.51
CA THR A 333 18.26 -5.53 12.65
C THR A 333 19.12 -5.01 11.50
N ARG A 334 18.52 -4.51 10.43
CA ARG A 334 19.27 -3.91 9.33
C ARG A 334 20.08 -2.72 9.87
N PRO A 335 21.36 -2.58 9.49
CA PRO A 335 22.23 -1.55 10.06
C PRO A 335 21.66 -0.13 10.00
N GLU A 336 21.06 0.24 8.86
CA GLU A 336 20.44 1.55 8.64
C GLU A 336 19.20 1.79 9.51
N ILE A 337 18.49 0.73 9.90
CA ILE A 337 17.33 0.79 10.79
C ILE A 337 17.75 0.73 12.25
N ALA A 338 18.65 -0.18 12.59
CA ALA A 338 19.12 -0.38 13.96
C ALA A 338 19.85 0.87 14.50
N SER A 339 20.64 1.54 13.66
CA SER A 339 21.41 2.74 14.03
C SER A 339 20.57 4.01 14.12
N ALA A 340 19.29 3.99 13.70
CA ALA A 340 18.43 5.16 13.82
C ALA A 340 18.21 5.57 15.26
N LYS A 341 18.32 6.86 15.56
CA LYS A 341 18.09 7.41 16.88
C LYS A 341 16.64 7.24 17.33
N PHE A 342 15.72 7.44 16.41
CA PHE A 342 14.29 7.27 16.61
C PHE A 342 13.75 6.20 15.68
N LYS A 343 12.84 5.35 16.19
CA LYS A 343 12.16 4.33 15.41
C LYS A 343 10.66 4.52 15.53
N VAL A 344 10.01 4.77 14.38
CA VAL A 344 8.58 5.05 14.28
C VAL A 344 7.92 3.97 13.44
N LEU A 345 6.91 3.33 14.00
CA LEU A 345 6.11 2.32 13.33
C LEU A 345 4.75 2.91 12.91
N PHE A 346 4.35 2.65 11.68
CA PHE A 346 3.08 3.04 11.10
C PHE A 346 2.25 1.79 10.82
N CYS A 347 1.03 1.77 11.30
CA CYS A 347 0.06 0.73 11.02
C CYS A 347 -1.33 1.33 11.06
N HIS A 348 -2.28 0.75 10.32
CA HIS A 348 -3.62 1.36 10.24
C HIS A 348 -4.42 1.15 11.53
N ILE A 349 -4.62 -0.10 11.94
CA ILE A 349 -5.37 -0.40 13.18
C ILE A 349 -4.46 -0.16 14.38
N PRO A 350 -4.88 0.64 15.39
CA PRO A 350 -4.09 0.89 16.59
C PRO A 350 -3.74 -0.42 17.32
N LEU A 351 -2.51 -0.55 17.79
CA LEU A 351 -2.05 -1.75 18.51
C LEU A 351 -2.52 -1.78 19.95
N TYR A 352 -2.89 -0.62 20.50
CA TYR A 352 -3.34 -0.48 21.88
C TYR A 352 -4.67 0.25 21.95
N ALA A 353 -5.58 -0.26 22.79
CA ALA A 353 -6.83 0.41 23.14
C ALA A 353 -6.86 0.58 24.66
N ALA A 354 -6.94 1.85 25.12
CA ALA A 354 -7.06 2.16 26.52
C ALA A 354 -8.42 1.70 27.06
N PRO A 355 -8.48 0.98 28.20
CA PRO A 355 -9.73 0.45 28.74
C PRO A 355 -10.79 1.51 29.08
N ASP A 356 -10.35 2.72 29.41
CA ASP A 356 -11.20 3.88 29.74
C ASP A 356 -11.54 4.77 28.55
N HIS A 357 -11.04 4.40 27.34
CA HIS A 357 -11.28 5.19 26.14
C HIS A 357 -12.69 4.92 25.59
N PRO A 358 -13.43 5.97 25.10
CA PRO A 358 -14.78 5.80 24.55
C PRO A 358 -14.88 4.86 23.34
N ASP A 359 -13.77 4.55 22.69
CA ASP A 359 -13.69 3.57 21.59
C ASP A 359 -13.35 2.15 22.08
N TYR A 360 -13.10 1.96 23.38
CA TYR A 360 -12.95 0.64 23.96
C TYR A 360 -14.34 0.04 24.18
N PRO A 361 -14.57 -1.27 23.94
CA PRO A 361 -15.85 -1.89 24.28
C PRO A 361 -16.09 -1.77 25.79
N HIS A 362 -17.07 -0.97 26.18
CA HIS A 362 -17.43 -0.78 27.58
C HIS A 362 -18.39 -1.87 28.05
N ASP A 363 -18.27 -2.19 29.32
CA ASP A 363 -19.19 -2.93 30.15
C ASP A 363 -19.22 -4.45 30.00
N GLY A 364 -18.32 -5.13 30.70
CA GLY A 364 -18.50 -6.54 31.08
C GLY A 364 -18.73 -7.53 29.96
N VAL A 365 -18.76 -7.02 28.72
CA VAL A 365 -18.82 -7.82 27.53
C VAL A 365 -17.48 -8.53 27.44
N LYS A 366 -17.49 -9.85 27.57
CA LYS A 366 -16.36 -10.68 27.19
C LYS A 366 -15.97 -10.19 25.81
N VAL A 367 -14.72 -9.78 25.63
CA VAL A 367 -14.16 -9.39 24.33
C VAL A 367 -14.46 -10.55 23.39
N ASP A 368 -15.50 -10.39 22.58
CA ASP A 368 -15.80 -11.35 21.55
C ASP A 368 -14.57 -11.38 20.63
N PRO A 369 -14.03 -12.55 20.29
CA PRO A 369 -13.00 -12.66 19.26
C PRO A 369 -13.37 -11.96 17.94
N GLN A 370 -14.65 -11.64 17.75
CA GLN A 370 -15.18 -10.87 16.63
C GLN A 370 -15.15 -9.36 16.86
N ASP A 371 -14.74 -8.90 18.06
CA ASP A 371 -14.65 -7.49 18.36
C ASP A 371 -13.30 -6.92 17.93
N TYR A 372 -13.31 -5.66 17.53
CA TYR A 372 -12.20 -4.85 17.14
C TYR A 372 -11.01 -4.86 18.14
N ALA A 373 -11.28 -4.86 19.44
CA ALA A 373 -10.25 -4.91 20.47
C ALA A 373 -9.38 -6.18 20.44
N TYR A 374 -9.96 -7.29 19.96
CA TYR A 374 -9.24 -8.55 19.80
C TYR A 374 -8.17 -8.48 18.72
N TRP A 375 -8.43 -7.78 17.61
CA TRP A 375 -7.51 -7.73 16.48
C TRP A 375 -6.36 -6.78 16.70
N SER A 376 -6.58 -5.69 17.40
CA SER A 376 -5.50 -4.88 17.95
C SER A 376 -4.61 -5.73 18.85
N ARG A 377 -5.22 -6.62 19.62
CA ARG A 377 -4.50 -7.48 20.56
C ARG A 377 -3.62 -8.51 19.85
N GLU A 378 -4.08 -9.14 18.76
CA GLU A 378 -3.26 -10.09 18.01
C GLU A 378 -2.00 -9.43 17.45
N CYS A 379 -2.13 -8.29 16.78
CA CYS A 379 -0.98 -7.53 16.29
C CYS A 379 -0.06 -7.09 17.44
N PHE A 380 -0.62 -6.65 18.55
CA PHE A 380 0.17 -6.29 19.73
C PHE A 380 0.96 -7.50 20.26
N ASP A 381 0.31 -8.64 20.48
CA ASP A 381 0.96 -9.82 21.04
C ASP A 381 2.08 -10.35 20.14
N LEU A 382 1.91 -10.27 18.81
CA LEU A 382 2.91 -10.70 17.84
C LEU A 382 4.08 -9.72 17.69
N TRP A 383 3.81 -8.41 17.68
CA TRP A 383 4.81 -7.42 17.30
C TRP A 383 5.44 -6.69 18.48
N ASN A 384 4.72 -6.49 19.60
CA ASN A 384 5.22 -5.72 20.73
C ASN A 384 6.54 -6.26 21.32
N PRO A 385 6.76 -7.58 21.49
CA PRO A 385 8.05 -8.09 21.98
C PRO A 385 9.23 -7.69 21.08
N ILE A 386 9.02 -7.67 19.76
CA ILE A 386 10.02 -7.26 18.77
C ILE A 386 10.25 -5.75 18.87
N MET A 387 9.16 -4.97 18.92
CA MET A 387 9.18 -3.52 19.03
C MET A 387 9.91 -3.03 20.29
N GLU A 388 9.63 -3.64 21.44
CA GLU A 388 10.28 -3.37 22.71
C GLU A 388 11.79 -3.65 22.64
N LYS A 389 12.19 -4.79 22.08
CA LYS A 389 13.59 -5.18 21.88
C LYS A 389 14.32 -4.23 20.92
N ALA A 390 13.65 -3.81 19.86
CA ALA A 390 14.20 -2.90 18.85
C ALA A 390 14.26 -1.44 19.33
N GLY A 391 13.58 -1.09 20.44
CA GLY A 391 13.49 0.27 20.93
C GLY A 391 12.63 1.17 20.05
N ILE A 392 11.49 0.68 19.56
CA ILE A 392 10.48 1.53 18.91
C ILE A 392 9.94 2.51 19.96
N GLN A 393 9.88 3.80 19.62
CA GLN A 393 9.45 4.85 20.56
C GLN A 393 8.06 5.42 20.21
N LEU A 394 7.62 5.28 18.96
CA LEU A 394 6.34 5.82 18.50
C LEU A 394 5.64 4.84 17.56
N VAL A 395 4.34 4.65 17.79
CA VAL A 395 3.41 4.03 16.84
C VAL A 395 2.44 5.09 16.36
N VAL A 396 2.22 5.19 15.06
CA VAL A 396 1.25 6.11 14.45
C VAL A 396 0.20 5.28 13.72
N ALA A 397 -1.07 5.46 14.09
CA ALA A 397 -2.19 4.66 13.61
C ALA A 397 -3.37 5.53 13.13
N GLY A 398 -4.39 4.92 12.54
CA GLY A 398 -5.64 5.52 12.08
C GLY A 398 -6.87 4.76 12.58
N HIS A 399 -7.83 4.44 11.66
CA HIS A 399 -8.96 3.52 11.85
C HIS A 399 -10.09 4.03 12.78
N LYS A 400 -9.77 4.72 13.86
CA LYS A 400 -10.77 5.15 14.84
C LYS A 400 -11.46 6.46 14.49
N HIS A 401 -10.97 7.17 13.49
CA HIS A 401 -11.48 8.47 13.07
C HIS A 401 -11.51 9.51 14.21
N ARG A 402 -10.75 9.25 15.28
CA ARG A 402 -10.69 10.12 16.46
C ARG A 402 -9.23 10.29 16.85
N TYR A 403 -8.81 11.55 16.96
CA TYR A 403 -7.48 11.86 17.48
C TYR A 403 -7.33 11.35 18.92
N ARG A 404 -6.21 10.66 19.17
CA ARG A 404 -5.84 10.15 20.49
C ARG A 404 -4.33 10.05 20.62
N HIS A 405 -3.81 10.31 21.81
CA HIS A 405 -2.44 10.07 22.18
C HIS A 405 -2.39 9.19 23.44
N ASP A 406 -1.82 8.01 23.32
CA ASP A 406 -1.62 7.06 24.41
C ASP A 406 -0.16 7.12 24.88
N LEU A 407 0.07 7.49 26.13
CA LEU A 407 1.39 7.56 26.73
C LEU A 407 1.97 6.17 26.99
N PRO A 408 3.30 6.01 27.06
CA PRO A 408 3.95 4.76 27.48
C PRO A 408 3.40 4.24 28.82
N SER A 409 3.35 2.93 28.97
CA SER A 409 2.85 2.25 30.16
C SER A 409 3.65 0.96 30.43
N PRO A 410 3.52 0.33 31.59
CA PRO A 410 4.16 -0.95 31.86
C PRO A 410 3.84 -1.99 30.76
N GLY A 411 4.88 -2.62 30.20
CA GLY A 411 4.75 -3.57 29.08
C GLY A 411 4.60 -2.93 27.70
N ARG A 412 4.62 -1.60 27.60
CA ARG A 412 4.54 -0.83 26.35
C ARG A 412 5.29 0.51 26.49
N ARG A 413 6.56 0.54 26.08
CA ARG A 413 7.44 1.70 26.26
C ARG A 413 7.34 2.75 25.15
N TRP A 414 6.46 2.56 24.19
CA TRP A 414 6.26 3.47 23.07
C TRP A 414 4.97 4.29 23.21
N HIS A 415 5.00 5.50 22.67
CA HIS A 415 3.81 6.33 22.49
C HIS A 415 2.97 5.80 21.35
N GLN A 416 1.64 5.89 21.44
CA GLN A 416 0.77 5.68 20.27
C GLN A 416 -0.01 6.95 19.98
N VAL A 417 0.01 7.37 18.72
CA VAL A 417 -0.84 8.46 18.21
C VAL A 417 -1.80 7.89 17.19
N VAL A 418 -3.09 8.13 17.39
CA VAL A 418 -4.15 7.74 16.46
C VAL A 418 -4.64 8.97 15.75
N GLY A 419 -4.59 8.99 14.41
CA GLY A 419 -5.10 10.06 13.58
C GLY A 419 -6.63 10.10 13.55
N GLY A 420 -7.19 11.29 13.34
CA GLY A 420 -8.60 11.48 13.07
C GLY A 420 -8.94 11.23 11.59
N GLY A 421 -10.18 10.86 11.34
CA GLY A 421 -10.70 10.49 10.02
C GLY A 421 -11.12 11.68 9.15
N HIS A 422 -12.16 11.46 8.37
CA HIS A 422 -12.70 12.44 7.42
C HIS A 422 -13.79 13.33 8.01
N GLU A 423 -14.24 13.05 9.23
CA GLU A 423 -15.35 13.78 9.87
C GLU A 423 -14.93 15.22 10.22
N LEU A 424 -15.86 16.12 10.08
CA LEU A 424 -15.69 17.56 10.31
C LEU A 424 -16.37 18.00 11.62
N GLY A 425 -15.95 17.39 12.74
CA GLY A 425 -16.51 17.67 14.06
C GLY A 425 -17.89 17.08 14.31
N MET A 426 -18.27 16.07 13.50
CA MET A 426 -19.57 15.41 13.60
C MET A 426 -19.40 13.89 13.66
N SER A 427 -20.28 13.20 14.38
CA SER A 427 -20.38 11.73 14.38
C SER A 427 -21.84 11.34 14.36
N ARG A 428 -22.26 10.53 13.37
CA ARG A 428 -23.64 10.06 13.20
C ARG A 428 -24.68 11.17 13.33
N GLY A 429 -24.40 12.34 12.71
CA GLY A 429 -25.29 13.51 12.72
C GLY A 429 -25.29 14.32 14.02
N LYS A 430 -24.42 14.02 14.99
CA LYS A 430 -24.28 14.76 16.25
C LYS A 430 -22.90 15.42 16.34
N PRO A 431 -22.79 16.61 16.99
CA PRO A 431 -21.50 17.23 17.25
C PRO A 431 -20.57 16.32 18.04
N ASP A 432 -19.33 16.16 17.55
CA ASP A 432 -18.27 15.39 18.18
C ASP A 432 -16.91 16.07 17.94
N ALA A 433 -16.46 16.82 18.94
CA ALA A 433 -15.25 17.63 18.88
C ALA A 433 -13.96 16.80 18.79
N GLY A 434 -14.01 15.52 19.11
CA GLY A 434 -12.87 14.60 19.00
C GLY A 434 -12.66 14.04 17.59
N ARG A 435 -13.60 14.24 16.66
CA ARG A 435 -13.52 13.74 15.29
C ARG A 435 -13.27 14.88 14.31
N PHE A 436 -12.05 14.95 13.83
CA PHE A 436 -11.59 15.94 12.85
C PHE A 436 -10.46 15.38 11.99
N PRO A 437 -10.33 15.85 10.74
CA PRO A 437 -9.24 15.40 9.88
C PRO A 437 -7.90 15.86 10.44
N THR A 438 -6.99 14.91 10.64
CA THR A 438 -5.66 15.20 11.15
C THR A 438 -4.59 15.10 10.07
N VAL A 439 -3.49 15.84 10.26
CA VAL A 439 -2.17 15.52 9.76
C VAL A 439 -1.25 15.37 10.97
N ILE A 440 -0.58 14.22 11.10
CA ILE A 440 0.41 13.98 12.14
C ILE A 440 1.78 14.23 11.54
N GLU A 441 2.51 15.23 12.02
CA GLU A 441 3.89 15.50 11.64
C GLU A 441 4.87 14.98 12.68
N GLY A 442 5.98 14.43 12.23
CA GLY A 442 7.16 14.16 13.06
C GLY A 442 8.38 14.82 12.45
N VAL A 443 9.12 15.56 13.25
CA VAL A 443 10.33 16.26 12.82
C VAL A 443 11.41 16.20 13.88
N ILE A 444 12.66 16.03 13.45
CA ILE A 444 13.80 16.12 14.35
C ILE A 444 14.16 17.60 14.56
N LYS A 445 14.10 18.06 15.83
CA LYS A 445 14.55 19.38 16.27
C LYS A 445 15.40 19.22 17.53
N ASP A 446 16.56 19.83 17.56
CA ASP A 446 17.49 19.84 18.70
C ASP A 446 17.73 18.43 19.26
N GLY A 447 17.87 17.46 18.38
CA GLY A 447 18.12 16.06 18.71
C GLY A 447 16.95 15.34 19.38
N ARG A 448 15.72 15.85 19.31
CA ARG A 448 14.47 15.23 19.77
C ARG A 448 13.51 15.02 18.61
N LEU A 449 12.68 14.01 18.71
CA LEU A 449 11.56 13.82 17.79
C LEU A 449 10.37 14.64 18.33
N VAL A 450 10.03 15.69 17.64
CA VAL A 450 8.84 16.52 17.91
C VAL A 450 7.69 15.99 17.06
N VAL A 451 6.62 15.59 17.72
CA VAL A 451 5.40 15.08 17.07
C VAL A 451 4.29 16.12 17.25
N THR A 452 3.65 16.51 16.16
CA THR A 452 2.57 17.50 16.18
C THR A 452 1.33 16.95 15.45
N ALA A 453 0.21 16.95 16.13
CA ALA A 453 -1.09 16.67 15.55
C ALA A 453 -1.78 17.98 15.12
N HIS A 454 -2.09 18.08 13.84
CA HIS A 454 -2.79 19.23 13.26
C HIS A 454 -4.28 18.90 13.04
N ASP A 455 -5.17 19.70 13.61
CA ASP A 455 -6.60 19.75 13.24
C ASP A 455 -6.72 20.65 11.99
N VAL A 456 -6.67 20.03 10.80
CA VAL A 456 -6.71 20.80 9.54
C VAL A 456 -8.10 21.36 9.23
N PHE A 457 -9.15 20.90 9.91
CA PHE A 457 -10.49 21.48 9.79
C PHE A 457 -10.59 22.83 10.47
N LYS A 458 -10.01 22.97 11.66
CA LYS A 458 -10.01 24.23 12.43
C LYS A 458 -8.73 25.03 12.25
N ASN A 459 -7.82 24.56 11.41
CA ASN A 459 -6.51 25.17 11.15
C ASN A 459 -5.74 25.49 12.45
N ARG A 460 -5.59 24.49 13.33
CA ARG A 460 -4.92 24.63 14.62
C ARG A 460 -4.06 23.41 14.95
N ILE A 461 -3.14 23.59 15.85
CA ILE A 461 -2.45 22.48 16.51
C ILE A 461 -3.39 21.89 17.58
N ALA A 462 -3.63 20.58 17.50
CA ALA A 462 -4.38 19.84 18.51
C ALA A 462 -3.47 19.47 19.69
N GLU A 463 -2.24 19.00 19.41
CA GLU A 463 -1.24 18.65 20.40
C GLU A 463 0.16 18.71 19.80
N THR A 464 1.16 18.98 20.65
CA THR A 464 2.58 18.80 20.34
C THR A 464 3.27 18.16 21.55
N PHE A 465 4.06 17.13 21.29
CA PHE A 465 4.90 16.48 22.32
C PHE A 465 6.26 16.08 21.76
N MET A 466 7.17 15.65 22.63
CA MET A 466 8.55 15.32 22.27
C MET A 466 8.92 13.94 22.84
N ILE A 467 9.72 13.24 22.06
CA ILE A 467 10.34 11.95 22.40
C ILE A 467 11.85 12.09 22.43
#